data_e6707d9e1c8e94cc1124ccbe3bfdefed
#
_entry.id   e6707d9e1c8e94cc1124ccbe3bfdefed
#
_cell.length_a   1.000
_cell.length_b   1.000
_cell.length_c   1.000
_cell.angle_alpha   90.00
_cell.angle_beta   90.00
_cell.angle_gamma   90.00
#
_symmetry.space_group_name_H-M   'P 1'
#
loop_
_entity.id
_entity.type
_entity.pdbx_description
1 polymer ?
#
loop_
_entity_poly.entity_id
_entity_poly.type
_entity_poly.pdbx_seq_one_letter_code
_entity_poly.pdbx_strand_id
1 'polypeptide(L)'
;MENKKEIVLETQETKSEEKETMQEKRLKSAVNWKRIKLSKPVEHMGTLVSELDLTGLDDLTLNDMTELYNLYEEFGGTGTVMQESSLLFAELVAQKLTGLTLETLGCLSAKDAIKLKNRLYRFFFMSA
;
A
#
# COMPACT_ATOMS: atom_id res chain seq x y z
N MET A 1 50.32 15.04 11.14
CA MET A 1 49.26 16.05 11.14
C MET A 1 48.23 15.83 10.04
N GLU A 2 48.61 15.43 8.83
CA GLU A 2 47.70 15.12 7.73
C GLU A 2 46.76 13.95 8.02
N ASN A 3 47.23 12.88 8.72
CA ASN A 3 46.43 11.72 9.05
C ASN A 3 45.26 12.02 10.01
N LYS A 4 45.36 13.02 10.89
CA LYS A 4 44.29 13.41 11.79
C LYS A 4 43.16 14.12 11.08
N LYS A 5 43.46 14.90 10.02
CA LYS A 5 42.44 15.58 9.22
C LYS A 5 41.66 14.58 8.36
N GLU A 6 42.32 13.57 7.78
CA GLU A 6 41.69 12.53 7.00
C GLU A 6 40.72 11.67 7.85
N ILE A 7 41.14 11.30 9.07
CA ILE A 7 40.32 10.51 10.00
C ILE A 7 39.05 11.29 10.41
N VAL A 8 39.15 12.60 10.65
CA VAL A 8 38.03 13.45 11.01
C VAL A 8 37.04 13.61 9.82
N LEU A 9 37.57 13.74 8.59
CA LEU A 9 36.74 13.80 7.39
C LEU A 9 35.99 12.50 7.13
N GLU A 10 36.65 11.36 7.25
CA GLU A 10 36.01 10.05 7.10
C GLU A 10 34.91 9.84 8.15
N THR A 11 35.12 10.25 9.40
CA THR A 11 34.13 10.15 10.46
C THR A 11 32.91 11.03 10.18
N GLN A 12 33.10 12.23 9.62
CA GLN A 12 32.01 13.12 9.26
C GLN A 12 31.22 12.61 8.05
N GLU A 13 31.87 12.05 7.05
CA GLU A 13 31.23 11.44 5.90
C GLU A 13 30.41 10.22 6.32
N THR A 14 30.94 9.37 7.20
CA THR A 14 30.23 8.20 7.72
C THR A 14 28.96 8.59 8.49
N LYS A 15 29.00 9.65 9.28
CA LYS A 15 27.84 10.17 10.01
C LYS A 15 26.77 10.77 9.07
N SER A 16 27.19 11.46 8.00
CA SER A 16 26.31 11.94 6.97
C SER A 16 25.60 10.80 6.23
N GLU A 17 26.33 9.77 5.84
CA GLU A 17 25.80 8.60 5.17
C GLU A 17 24.81 7.82 6.07
N GLU A 18 25.10 7.67 7.36
CA GLU A 18 24.19 7.06 8.31
C GLU A 18 22.88 7.83 8.45
N LYS A 19 22.92 9.17 8.49
CA LYS A 19 21.72 10.02 8.53
C LYS A 19 20.89 9.90 7.26
N GLU A 20 21.51 9.92 6.10
CA GLU A 20 20.85 9.74 4.81
C GLU A 20 20.22 8.37 4.71
N THR A 21 20.91 7.32 5.14
CA THR A 21 20.39 5.95 5.14
C THR A 21 19.16 5.80 6.04
N MET A 22 19.14 6.47 7.19
CA MET A 22 17.99 6.45 8.09
C MET A 22 16.78 7.20 7.50
N GLN A 23 17.00 8.33 6.83
CA GLN A 23 15.95 9.05 6.15
C GLN A 23 15.40 8.26 4.96
N GLU A 24 16.27 7.64 4.17
CA GLU A 24 15.86 6.75 3.09
C GLU A 24 15.05 5.55 3.60
N LYS A 25 15.45 4.94 4.70
CA LYS A 25 14.70 3.85 5.33
C LYS A 25 13.33 4.31 5.80
N ARG A 26 13.22 5.50 6.38
CA ARG A 26 11.95 6.08 6.80
C ARG A 26 11.03 6.37 5.61
N LEU A 27 11.59 6.92 4.52
CA LEU A 27 10.85 7.18 3.29
C LEU A 27 10.40 5.86 2.65
N LYS A 28 11.28 4.86 2.56
CA LYS A 28 10.94 3.54 2.05
C LYS A 28 9.89 2.86 2.92
N SER A 29 10.00 2.99 4.24
CA SER A 29 9.02 2.46 5.18
C SER A 29 7.66 3.14 5.01
N ALA A 30 7.63 4.47 4.83
CA ALA A 30 6.40 5.21 4.60
C ALA A 30 5.74 4.85 3.25
N VAL A 31 6.52 4.58 2.21
CA VAL A 31 6.03 4.15 0.89
C VAL A 31 5.66 2.67 0.90
N ASN A 32 6.41 1.84 1.63
CA ASN A 32 6.23 0.39 1.65
C ASN A 32 4.89 -0.07 2.23
N TRP A 33 4.25 0.71 3.11
CA TRP A 33 2.96 0.30 3.65
C TRP A 33 1.85 0.29 2.59
N LYS A 34 2.03 1.06 1.51
CA LYS A 34 1.12 1.08 0.36
C LYS A 34 1.41 -0.03 -0.65
N ARG A 35 2.50 -0.76 -0.47
CA ARG A 35 2.85 -1.92 -1.28
C ARG A 35 2.72 -3.15 -0.42
N ILE A 36 1.77 -4.00 -0.75
CA ILE A 36 1.47 -5.19 0.02
C ILE A 36 2.11 -6.39 -0.65
N LYS A 37 3.07 -7.02 0.03
CA LYS A 37 3.62 -8.29 -0.42
C LYS A 37 2.62 -9.40 -0.13
N LEU A 38 2.30 -10.16 -1.16
CA LEU A 38 1.37 -11.28 -1.01
C LEU A 38 2.11 -12.50 -0.47
N SER A 39 1.51 -13.18 0.51
CA SER A 39 2.04 -14.45 1.02
C SER A 39 1.88 -15.56 -0.03
N LYS A 40 0.83 -15.46 -0.86
CA LYS A 40 0.61 -16.33 -2.02
C LYS A 40 0.40 -15.47 -3.25
N PRO A 41 1.29 -15.56 -4.26
CA PRO A 41 1.08 -14.85 -5.52
C PRO A 41 -0.22 -15.27 -6.19
N VAL A 42 -0.84 -14.36 -6.91
CA VAL A 42 -2.03 -14.63 -7.73
C VAL A 42 -1.68 -14.49 -9.20
N GLU A 43 -2.38 -15.23 -10.05
CA GLU A 43 -2.16 -15.19 -11.49
C GLU A 43 -3.12 -14.20 -12.13
N HIS A 44 -2.58 -13.32 -12.97
CA HIS A 44 -3.35 -12.36 -13.76
C HIS A 44 -2.81 -12.37 -15.19
N MET A 45 -3.62 -12.81 -16.12
CA MET A 45 -3.27 -12.87 -17.54
C MET A 45 -1.95 -13.61 -17.82
N GLY A 46 -1.74 -14.74 -17.14
CA GLY A 46 -0.54 -15.56 -17.29
C GLY A 46 0.68 -15.05 -16.53
N THR A 47 0.57 -13.96 -15.80
CA THR A 47 1.67 -13.39 -15.02
C THR A 47 1.38 -13.54 -13.54
N LEU A 48 2.38 -13.96 -12.76
CA LEU A 48 2.25 -14.04 -11.30
C LEU A 48 2.41 -12.65 -10.69
N VAL A 49 1.41 -12.25 -9.90
CA VAL A 49 1.42 -11.00 -9.14
C VAL A 49 1.76 -11.34 -7.70
N SER A 50 2.89 -10.84 -7.21
CA SER A 50 3.37 -11.08 -5.86
C SER A 50 3.23 -9.88 -4.94
N GLU A 51 2.79 -8.74 -5.46
CA GLU A 51 2.68 -7.50 -4.72
C GLU A 51 1.50 -6.69 -5.23
N LEU A 52 0.78 -6.05 -4.32
CA LEU A 52 -0.28 -5.08 -4.66
C LEU A 52 0.26 -3.66 -4.44
N ASP A 53 0.21 -2.84 -5.48
CA ASP A 53 0.65 -1.45 -5.43
C ASP A 53 -0.54 -0.53 -5.18
N LEU A 54 -0.64 -0.01 -3.97
CA LEU A 54 -1.70 0.91 -3.56
C LEU A 54 -1.20 2.36 -3.48
N THR A 55 -0.09 2.69 -4.14
CA THR A 55 0.48 4.04 -4.08
C THR A 55 -0.44 5.11 -4.63
N GLY A 56 -1.41 4.74 -5.48
CA GLY A 56 -2.41 5.67 -5.99
C GLY A 56 -3.46 6.12 -4.97
N LEU A 57 -3.44 5.63 -3.73
CA LEU A 57 -4.40 6.02 -2.69
C LEU A 57 -4.43 7.53 -2.46
N ASP A 58 -3.28 8.19 -2.47
CA ASP A 58 -3.20 9.62 -2.21
C ASP A 58 -3.82 10.47 -3.33
N ASP A 59 -3.99 9.90 -4.51
CA ASP A 59 -4.57 10.57 -5.68
C ASP A 59 -6.07 10.37 -5.82
N LEU A 60 -6.69 9.59 -4.94
CA LEU A 60 -8.14 9.39 -4.97
C LEU A 60 -8.87 10.70 -4.65
N THR A 61 -9.86 11.00 -5.47
CA THR A 61 -10.69 12.20 -5.35
C THR A 61 -12.06 11.87 -4.76
N LEU A 62 -12.83 12.90 -4.44
CA LEU A 62 -14.22 12.73 -4.02
C LEU A 62 -15.05 11.99 -5.09
N ASN A 63 -14.81 12.30 -6.37
CA ASN A 63 -15.50 11.59 -7.45
C ASN A 63 -15.15 10.10 -7.47
N ASP A 64 -13.89 9.77 -7.23
CA ASP A 64 -13.46 8.38 -7.13
C ASP A 64 -14.16 7.66 -5.98
N MET A 65 -14.29 8.31 -4.84
CA MET A 65 -14.98 7.73 -3.67
C MET A 65 -16.48 7.52 -3.96
N THR A 66 -17.11 8.46 -4.63
CA THR A 66 -18.52 8.32 -5.02
C THR A 66 -18.70 7.12 -5.95
N GLU A 67 -17.82 6.97 -6.92
CA GLU A 67 -17.83 5.81 -7.82
C GLU A 67 -17.66 4.49 -7.05
N LEU A 68 -16.73 4.45 -6.11
CA LEU A 68 -16.49 3.27 -5.28
C LEU A 68 -17.71 2.91 -4.43
N TYR A 69 -18.38 3.90 -3.85
CA TYR A 69 -19.61 3.67 -3.08
C TYR A 69 -20.73 3.12 -3.96
N ASN A 70 -20.87 3.65 -5.18
CA ASN A 70 -21.86 3.15 -6.12
C ASN A 70 -21.59 1.71 -6.54
N LEU A 71 -20.33 1.38 -6.82
CA LEU A 71 -19.90 0.01 -7.12
C LEU A 71 -20.15 -0.91 -5.93
N TYR A 72 -19.88 -0.45 -4.73
CA TYR A 72 -20.13 -1.23 -3.52
C TYR A 72 -21.59 -1.64 -3.41
N GLU A 73 -22.51 -0.73 -3.67
CA GLU A 73 -23.96 -1.03 -3.67
C GLU A 73 -24.33 -1.99 -4.80
N GLU A 74 -23.79 -1.79 -6.02
CA GLU A 74 -24.05 -2.65 -7.17
C GLU A 74 -23.60 -4.10 -6.92
N PHE A 75 -22.50 -4.28 -6.21
CA PHE A 75 -22.00 -5.61 -5.88
C PHE A 75 -22.62 -6.20 -4.60
N GLY A 76 -23.72 -5.62 -4.12
CA GLY A 76 -24.47 -6.19 -3.01
C GLY A 76 -24.00 -5.81 -1.61
N GLY A 77 -23.15 -4.80 -1.49
CA GLY A 77 -22.73 -4.28 -0.21
C GLY A 77 -23.85 -3.49 0.45
N THR A 78 -24.47 -4.06 1.48
CA THR A 78 -25.56 -3.41 2.23
C THR A 78 -25.37 -3.60 3.72
N GLY A 79 -25.96 -2.70 4.51
CA GLY A 79 -26.04 -2.84 5.97
C GLY A 79 -24.75 -2.56 6.71
N THR A 80 -23.70 -2.10 6.08
CA THR A 80 -22.45 -1.73 6.72
C THR A 80 -22.40 -0.22 6.94
N VAL A 81 -22.28 0.21 8.20
CA VAL A 81 -22.22 1.63 8.54
C VAL A 81 -20.94 2.27 8.02
N MET A 82 -19.85 1.50 7.98
CA MET A 82 -18.54 1.94 7.47
C MET A 82 -18.13 1.02 6.31
N GLN A 83 -18.52 1.40 5.10
CA GLN A 83 -18.24 0.60 3.89
C GLN A 83 -16.74 0.37 3.69
N GLU A 84 -15.94 1.39 4.02
CA GLU A 84 -14.48 1.39 3.85
C GLU A 84 -13.78 0.36 4.75
N SER A 85 -14.49 -0.23 5.70
CA SER A 85 -13.95 -1.28 6.56
C SER A 85 -14.24 -2.70 6.05
N SER A 86 -14.95 -2.83 4.93
CA SER A 86 -15.37 -4.13 4.42
C SER A 86 -14.36 -4.74 3.44
N LEU A 87 -14.38 -6.06 3.30
CA LEU A 87 -13.58 -6.77 2.30
C LEU A 87 -14.00 -6.40 0.88
N LEU A 88 -15.31 -6.27 0.63
CA LEU A 88 -15.80 -5.89 -0.69
C LEU A 88 -15.29 -4.51 -1.11
N PHE A 89 -15.33 -3.54 -0.21
CA PHE A 89 -14.80 -2.21 -0.52
C PHE A 89 -13.30 -2.26 -0.78
N ALA A 90 -12.56 -3.03 0.01
CA ALA A 90 -11.12 -3.22 -0.19
C ALA A 90 -10.82 -3.82 -1.57
N GLU A 91 -11.60 -4.78 -2.00
CA GLU A 91 -11.46 -5.40 -3.32
C GLU A 91 -11.71 -4.38 -4.43
N LEU A 92 -12.74 -3.55 -4.32
CA LEU A 92 -13.06 -2.52 -5.30
C LEU A 92 -11.97 -1.44 -5.38
N VAL A 93 -11.44 -1.01 -4.24
CA VAL A 93 -10.32 -0.06 -4.21
C VAL A 93 -9.08 -0.67 -4.86
N ALA A 94 -8.77 -1.92 -4.54
CA ALA A 94 -7.62 -2.62 -5.12
C ALA A 94 -7.77 -2.75 -6.65
N GLN A 95 -8.97 -3.07 -7.14
CA GLN A 95 -9.24 -3.12 -8.57
C GLN A 95 -8.95 -1.77 -9.24
N LYS A 96 -9.43 -0.69 -8.65
CA LYS A 96 -9.23 0.66 -9.18
C LYS A 96 -7.75 1.05 -9.22
N LEU A 97 -7.02 0.76 -8.17
CA LEU A 97 -5.63 1.18 -8.03
C LEU A 97 -4.64 0.30 -8.79
N THR A 98 -4.89 -1.01 -8.85
CA THR A 98 -3.95 -1.96 -9.46
C THR A 98 -4.30 -2.34 -10.87
N GLY A 99 -5.55 -2.16 -11.29
CA GLY A 99 -6.04 -2.63 -12.58
C GLY A 99 -6.31 -4.13 -12.64
N LEU A 100 -6.11 -4.86 -11.54
CA LEU A 100 -6.43 -6.29 -11.48
C LEU A 100 -7.95 -6.48 -11.46
N THR A 101 -8.42 -7.57 -12.06
CA THR A 101 -9.85 -7.88 -12.07
C THR A 101 -10.33 -8.37 -10.70
N LEU A 102 -11.63 -8.23 -10.45
CA LEU A 102 -12.23 -8.75 -9.22
C LEU A 102 -12.06 -10.27 -9.13
N GLU A 103 -12.07 -10.97 -10.25
CA GLU A 103 -11.81 -12.41 -10.31
C GLU A 103 -10.40 -12.74 -9.80
N THR A 104 -9.40 -12.02 -10.27
CA THR A 104 -8.02 -12.20 -9.82
C THR A 104 -7.87 -11.85 -8.34
N LEU A 105 -8.44 -10.72 -7.91
CA LEU A 105 -8.40 -10.29 -6.51
C LEU A 105 -9.13 -11.28 -5.59
N GLY A 106 -10.20 -11.89 -6.08
CA GLY A 106 -10.92 -12.93 -5.34
C GLY A 106 -10.08 -14.16 -5.04
N CYS A 107 -8.98 -14.36 -5.75
CA CYS A 107 -8.05 -15.46 -5.52
C CYS A 107 -7.00 -15.18 -4.44
N LEU A 108 -6.99 -13.98 -3.87
CA LEU A 108 -6.09 -13.67 -2.76
C LEU A 108 -6.32 -14.62 -1.60
N SER A 109 -5.24 -15.03 -0.92
CA SER A 109 -5.38 -15.80 0.31
C SER A 109 -6.15 -14.99 1.35
N ALA A 110 -6.83 -15.67 2.27
CA ALA A 110 -7.56 -14.99 3.35
C ALA A 110 -6.65 -14.05 4.14
N LYS A 111 -5.42 -14.47 4.40
CA LYS A 111 -4.42 -13.67 5.10
C LYS A 111 -4.10 -12.38 4.35
N ASP A 112 -3.88 -12.48 3.04
CA ASP A 112 -3.57 -11.33 2.20
C ASP A 112 -4.79 -10.40 2.06
N ALA A 113 -5.98 -10.96 1.93
CA ALA A 113 -7.23 -10.19 1.85
C ALA A 113 -7.47 -9.36 3.12
N ILE A 114 -7.27 -9.95 4.29
CA ILE A 114 -7.40 -9.24 5.57
C ILE A 114 -6.32 -8.16 5.70
N LYS A 115 -5.11 -8.44 5.26
CA LYS A 115 -4.02 -7.47 5.24
C LYS A 115 -4.36 -6.26 4.37
N LEU A 116 -4.91 -6.50 3.18
CA LEU A 116 -5.39 -5.46 2.29
C LEU A 116 -6.47 -4.61 2.97
N LYS A 117 -7.49 -5.27 3.53
CA LYS A 117 -8.58 -4.58 4.23
C LYS A 117 -8.05 -3.70 5.37
N ASN A 118 -7.15 -4.21 6.18
CA ASN A 118 -6.60 -3.47 7.32
C ASN A 118 -5.76 -2.28 6.88
N ARG A 119 -5.00 -2.39 5.79
CA ARG A 119 -4.21 -1.28 5.24
C ARG A 119 -5.11 -0.16 4.76
N LEU A 120 -6.20 -0.49 4.06
CA LEU A 120 -7.16 0.50 3.59
C LEU A 120 -7.93 1.13 4.74
N TYR A 121 -8.30 0.35 5.75
CA TYR A 121 -8.93 0.88 6.95
C TYR A 121 -8.06 1.95 7.61
N ARG A 122 -6.77 1.68 7.76
CA ARG A 122 -5.83 2.66 8.33
C ARG A 122 -5.74 3.92 7.49
N PHE A 123 -5.71 3.76 6.18
CA PHE A 123 -5.64 4.92 5.29
C PHE A 123 -6.86 5.82 5.45
N PHE A 124 -8.06 5.25 5.45
CA PHE A 124 -9.30 6.05 5.49
C PHE A 124 -9.62 6.62 6.87
N PHE A 125 -9.24 5.94 7.94
CA PHE A 125 -9.70 6.30 9.28
C PHE A 125 -8.59 6.75 10.24
N MET A 126 -7.34 6.42 9.99
CA MET A 126 -6.25 6.66 10.94
C MET A 126 -5.14 7.56 10.42
N SER A 127 -5.14 7.90 9.16
CA SER A 127 -4.17 8.83 8.58
C SER A 127 -4.69 10.25 8.71
N ALA A 128 -4.54 10.79 9.87
CA ALA A 128 -4.88 12.21 10.11
C ALA A 128 -3.68 13.11 9.84
#